data_0c97629a24a3177376af764b33df1601
#
_entry.id   0c97629a24a3177376af764b33df1601
#
_cell.length_a   1.000
_cell.length_b   1.000
_cell.length_c   1.000
_cell.angle_alpha   90.00
_cell.angle_beta   90.00
_cell.angle_gamma   90.00
#
_symmetry.space_group_name_H-M   'P 1'
#
loop_
_entity.id
_entity.type
_entity.pdbx_description
1 polymer ?
#
loop_
_entity_poly.entity_id
_entity_poly.type
_entity_poly.pdbx_seq_one_letter_code
_entity_poly.pdbx_strand_id
1 'polypeptide(L)'
;MKIERKNFMSSNFSDLLLLIGTNPLPNLIVAKYFLKYNSELKRIWLIHSEKRNDINQKGTYREAENLKKLIQNQPDSQNISFEFVSLSNVSRAKSIEKNLTEQCIDNLSPGCSLNLNYTGGTKVMGTHIYRIIEKTNKIKRKSFSYLDARSFRIIDDEEDIITEDLRDKISISFQDIIDLHGFNKKSQISEINFTDAIEEFRKLISRGQLKEYFDIEHGYNRNLFLNKYGKGGLAEKKKDLDMDRLKKFIPNKAFLSIIKSLPEDCRLFDATGEFIGRDMSNRNCKDTIKFLDGG
;
A
#
# COMPACT_ATOMS: atom_id res chain seq x y z
N MET A 1 6.91 33.74 -9.75
CA MET A 1 5.62 33.84 -9.07
C MET A 1 5.73 33.04 -7.79
N LYS A 2 5.91 33.70 -6.64
CA LYS A 2 5.97 33.06 -5.32
C LYS A 2 4.56 32.56 -5.03
N ILE A 3 4.36 31.24 -5.06
CA ILE A 3 3.18 30.59 -4.50
C ILE A 3 3.28 30.82 -2.99
N GLU A 4 2.47 31.75 -2.48
CA GLU A 4 2.29 31.91 -1.06
C GLU A 4 1.94 30.53 -0.48
N ARG A 5 2.70 30.09 0.53
CA ARG A 5 2.38 28.91 1.32
C ARG A 5 1.05 29.19 2.02
N LYS A 6 -0.07 28.92 1.36
CA LYS A 6 -1.33 28.75 2.08
C LYS A 6 -1.07 27.70 3.14
N ASN A 7 -1.30 28.08 4.38
CA ASN A 7 -1.28 27.13 5.50
C ASN A 7 -2.27 26.00 5.17
N PHE A 8 -1.77 24.84 4.77
CA PHE A 8 -2.52 23.62 4.50
C PHE A 8 -3.11 22.99 5.77
N MET A 9 -3.30 23.76 6.83
CA MET A 9 -3.90 23.31 8.10
C MET A 9 -5.32 23.82 8.21
N SER A 10 -6.20 23.38 7.34
CA SER A 10 -7.60 23.52 7.62
C SER A 10 -8.07 22.41 8.55
N SER A 11 -8.56 22.86 9.66
CA SER A 11 -9.33 22.13 10.67
C SER A 11 -8.68 20.93 11.36
N ASN A 12 -7.99 21.18 12.47
CA ASN A 12 -7.75 20.18 13.49
C ASN A 12 -9.09 19.57 13.95
N PHE A 13 -9.14 18.27 14.13
CA PHE A 13 -10.31 17.54 14.62
C PHE A 13 -9.89 16.52 15.68
N SER A 14 -10.84 16.21 16.59
CA SER A 14 -10.59 15.27 17.69
C SER A 14 -10.79 13.80 17.31
N ASP A 15 -11.63 13.55 16.32
CA ASP A 15 -12.05 12.20 15.94
C ASP A 15 -11.87 11.97 14.45
N LEU A 16 -11.15 10.88 14.08
CA LEU A 16 -10.97 10.44 12.71
C LEU A 16 -11.74 9.16 12.47
N LEU A 17 -12.67 9.16 11.53
CA LEU A 17 -13.38 7.95 11.08
C LEU A 17 -12.74 7.41 9.81
N LEU A 18 -12.36 6.13 9.82
CA LEU A 18 -11.77 5.42 8.69
C LEU A 18 -12.67 4.27 8.27
N LEU A 19 -13.05 4.22 7.00
CA LEU A 19 -13.80 3.12 6.41
C LEU A 19 -12.83 2.01 5.97
N ILE A 20 -12.95 0.84 6.58
CA ILE A 20 -11.99 -0.25 6.36
C ILE A 20 -12.50 -1.22 5.29
N GLY A 21 -11.79 -1.26 4.18
CA GLY A 21 -11.97 -2.24 3.12
C GLY A 21 -10.96 -3.39 3.20
N THR A 22 -10.93 -4.24 2.18
CA THR A 22 -9.98 -5.36 2.07
C THR A 22 -8.54 -4.92 1.76
N ASN A 23 -8.34 -3.67 1.34
CA ASN A 23 -7.03 -3.04 1.22
C ASN A 23 -6.93 -1.86 2.19
N PRO A 24 -6.34 -2.03 3.37
CA PRO A 24 -6.24 -0.97 4.37
C PRO A 24 -5.04 -0.02 4.18
N LEU A 25 -4.22 -0.19 3.13
CA LEU A 25 -3.05 0.66 2.88
C LEU A 25 -3.39 2.15 2.74
N PRO A 26 -4.43 2.57 2.01
CA PRO A 26 -4.84 3.97 1.96
C PRO A 26 -5.19 4.54 3.35
N ASN A 27 -5.86 3.74 4.19
CA ASN A 27 -6.19 4.13 5.55
C ASN A 27 -4.94 4.31 6.44
N LEU A 28 -3.91 3.47 6.25
CA LEU A 28 -2.64 3.61 6.96
C LEU A 28 -1.93 4.92 6.59
N ILE A 29 -1.91 5.28 5.30
CA ILE A 29 -1.32 6.54 4.82
C ILE A 29 -2.03 7.74 5.45
N VAL A 30 -3.36 7.75 5.40
CA VAL A 30 -4.19 8.81 5.98
C VAL A 30 -3.99 8.93 7.49
N ALA A 31 -4.01 7.79 8.21
CA ALA A 31 -3.80 7.78 9.65
C ALA A 31 -2.40 8.30 10.03
N LYS A 32 -1.34 7.83 9.38
CA LYS A 32 0.04 8.33 9.61
C LYS A 32 0.14 9.84 9.35
N TYR A 33 -0.55 10.36 8.34
CA TYR A 33 -0.55 11.78 8.06
C TYR A 33 -1.21 12.57 9.20
N PHE A 34 -2.44 12.23 9.58
CA PHE A 34 -3.15 12.96 10.61
C PHE A 34 -2.54 12.79 12.00
N LEU A 35 -1.95 11.65 12.33
CA LEU A 35 -1.16 11.50 13.56
C LEU A 35 -0.03 12.52 13.67
N LYS A 36 0.68 12.72 12.56
CA LYS A 36 1.84 13.62 12.52
C LYS A 36 1.46 15.11 12.49
N TYR A 37 0.36 15.46 11.83
CA TYR A 37 0.06 16.86 11.52
C TYR A 37 -1.21 17.40 12.19
N ASN A 38 -2.04 16.58 12.80
CA ASN A 38 -3.23 17.02 13.57
C ASN A 38 -2.99 16.84 15.07
N SER A 39 -2.60 17.92 15.74
CA SER A 39 -2.31 17.91 17.19
C SER A 39 -3.54 17.75 18.09
N GLU A 40 -4.76 17.91 17.57
CA GLU A 40 -6.00 17.73 18.32
C GLU A 40 -6.57 16.31 18.23
N LEU A 41 -6.00 15.43 17.41
CA LEU A 41 -6.47 14.06 17.23
C LEU A 41 -6.37 13.30 18.56
N LYS A 42 -7.49 12.72 18.99
CA LYS A 42 -7.60 11.96 20.23
C LYS A 42 -8.09 10.54 20.00
N ARG A 43 -8.87 10.32 18.92
CA ARG A 43 -9.53 9.05 18.70
C ARG A 43 -9.63 8.71 17.21
N ILE A 44 -9.38 7.45 16.91
CA ILE A 44 -9.56 6.88 15.57
C ILE A 44 -10.63 5.80 15.64
N TRP A 45 -11.66 5.97 14.84
CA TRP A 45 -12.76 5.02 14.66
C TRP A 45 -12.51 4.17 13.43
N LEU A 46 -12.48 2.85 13.60
CA LEU A 46 -12.23 1.88 12.54
C LEU A 46 -13.56 1.20 12.17
N ILE A 47 -14.16 1.64 11.08
CA ILE A 47 -15.47 1.15 10.65
C ILE A 47 -15.26 -0.02 9.70
N HIS A 48 -15.62 -1.22 10.11
CA HIS A 48 -15.39 -2.47 9.40
C HIS A 48 -16.67 -3.26 9.18
N SER A 49 -16.66 -4.21 8.22
CA SER A 49 -17.75 -5.15 8.01
C SER A 49 -17.60 -6.40 8.86
N GLU A 50 -18.70 -6.95 9.37
CA GLU A 50 -18.75 -8.29 9.94
C GLU A 50 -18.68 -9.33 8.83
N LYS A 51 -18.11 -10.49 9.15
CA LYS A 51 -18.21 -11.66 8.27
C LYS A 51 -19.60 -12.27 8.41
N ARG A 52 -20.33 -12.37 7.29
CA ARG A 52 -21.67 -12.98 7.24
C ARG A 52 -21.82 -13.89 6.04
N ASN A 53 -21.92 -15.19 6.31
CA ASN A 53 -21.98 -16.20 5.26
C ASN A 53 -23.37 -16.23 4.58
N ASP A 54 -24.44 -15.91 5.33
CA ASP A 54 -25.83 -15.86 4.83
C ASP A 54 -26.07 -14.83 3.71
N ILE A 55 -25.25 -13.79 3.65
CA ILE A 55 -25.32 -12.74 2.62
C ILE A 55 -24.01 -12.61 1.83
N ASN A 56 -23.12 -13.59 1.92
CA ASN A 56 -21.80 -13.60 1.27
C ASN A 56 -20.98 -12.33 1.53
N GLN A 57 -21.10 -11.75 2.74
CA GLN A 57 -20.34 -10.57 3.16
C GLN A 57 -19.00 -10.97 3.75
N LYS A 58 -17.91 -10.44 3.18
CA LYS A 58 -16.57 -10.57 3.76
C LYS A 58 -16.42 -9.64 4.95
N GLY A 59 -15.89 -10.17 6.07
CA GLY A 59 -15.51 -9.34 7.20
C GLY A 59 -14.19 -8.62 6.91
N THR A 60 -14.04 -7.40 7.44
CA THR A 60 -12.80 -6.61 7.38
C THR A 60 -12.28 -6.24 8.78
N TYR A 61 -12.68 -7.00 9.80
CA TYR A 61 -12.20 -6.83 11.17
C TYR A 61 -10.69 -7.05 11.28
N ARG A 62 -10.16 -8.09 10.60
CA ARG A 62 -8.72 -8.39 10.61
C ARG A 62 -7.89 -7.26 10.04
N GLU A 63 -8.33 -6.66 8.95
CA GLU A 63 -7.70 -5.50 8.33
C GLU A 63 -7.73 -4.29 9.27
N ALA A 64 -8.84 -4.06 9.96
CA ALA A 64 -8.97 -3.01 10.97
C ALA A 64 -8.04 -3.24 12.17
N GLU A 65 -7.95 -4.48 12.66
CA GLU A 65 -7.07 -4.85 13.78
C GLU A 65 -5.58 -4.69 13.41
N ASN A 66 -5.18 -5.16 12.24
CA ASN A 66 -3.80 -4.99 11.76
C ASN A 66 -3.44 -3.52 11.58
N LEU A 67 -4.36 -2.73 11.01
CA LEU A 67 -4.19 -1.29 10.90
C LEU A 67 -4.00 -0.62 12.27
N LYS A 68 -4.84 -0.96 13.25
CA LYS A 68 -4.70 -0.48 14.63
C LYS A 68 -3.32 -0.78 15.20
N LYS A 69 -2.86 -2.03 15.10
CA LYS A 69 -1.53 -2.46 15.61
C LYS A 69 -0.39 -1.64 14.99
N LEU A 70 -0.42 -1.42 13.67
CA LEU A 70 0.59 -0.62 12.99
C LEU A 70 0.57 0.85 13.38
N ILE A 71 -0.62 1.42 13.56
CA ILE A 71 -0.75 2.80 14.00
C ILE A 71 -0.29 2.96 15.45
N GLN A 72 -0.66 2.05 16.35
CA GLN A 72 -0.24 2.08 17.76
C GLN A 72 1.29 2.01 17.95
N ASN A 73 2.01 1.41 17.01
CA ASN A 73 3.47 1.37 17.03
C ASN A 73 4.13 2.67 16.54
N GLN A 74 3.35 3.67 16.09
CA GLN A 74 3.92 4.96 15.69
C GLN A 74 4.20 5.84 16.94
N PRO A 75 5.30 6.63 16.94
CA PRO A 75 5.64 7.49 18.07
C PRO A 75 4.53 8.45 18.47
N ASP A 76 3.81 8.98 17.48
CA ASP A 76 2.78 10.01 17.68
C ASP A 76 1.41 9.42 18.13
N SER A 77 1.32 8.11 18.38
CA SER A 77 0.06 7.44 18.71
C SER A 77 -0.21 7.25 20.20
N GLN A 78 0.70 7.63 21.07
CA GLN A 78 0.67 7.30 22.52
C GLN A 78 -0.62 7.75 23.23
N ASN A 79 -1.24 8.84 22.79
CA ASN A 79 -2.45 9.42 23.40
C ASN A 79 -3.70 9.19 22.55
N ILE A 80 -3.65 8.29 21.56
CA ILE A 80 -4.76 8.04 20.65
C ILE A 80 -5.54 6.80 21.10
N SER A 81 -6.84 6.97 21.33
CA SER A 81 -7.76 5.85 21.51
C SER A 81 -8.24 5.29 20.18
N PHE A 82 -8.54 3.99 20.18
CA PHE A 82 -9.05 3.29 19.00
C PHE A 82 -10.36 2.62 19.31
N GLU A 83 -11.37 2.91 18.50
CA GLU A 83 -12.70 2.33 18.63
C GLU A 83 -13.07 1.57 17.35
N PHE A 84 -13.75 0.45 17.51
CA PHE A 84 -14.24 -0.34 16.39
C PHE A 84 -15.73 -0.14 16.21
N VAL A 85 -16.16 0.00 14.96
CA VAL A 85 -17.58 0.04 14.58
C VAL A 85 -17.86 -1.11 13.62
N SER A 86 -18.66 -2.05 14.05
CA SER A 86 -18.97 -3.26 13.30
C SER A 86 -20.28 -3.11 12.51
N LEU A 87 -20.20 -3.24 11.19
CA LEU A 87 -21.36 -3.17 10.30
C LEU A 87 -21.87 -4.55 9.96
N SER A 88 -23.03 -4.91 10.48
CA SER A 88 -23.64 -6.22 10.29
C SER A 88 -24.13 -6.46 8.84
N ASN A 89 -24.49 -5.40 8.10
CA ASN A 89 -24.84 -5.49 6.68
C ASN A 89 -24.45 -4.20 5.94
N VAL A 90 -23.39 -4.27 5.16
CA VAL A 90 -22.84 -3.12 4.42
C VAL A 90 -23.61 -2.74 3.15
N SER A 91 -24.63 -3.53 2.79
CA SER A 91 -25.48 -3.26 1.63
C SER A 91 -26.83 -2.64 1.99
N ARG A 92 -27.16 -2.53 3.28
CA ARG A 92 -28.45 -2.01 3.76
C ARG A 92 -28.28 -0.71 4.55
N ALA A 93 -28.81 0.39 4.01
CA ALA A 93 -28.75 1.72 4.63
C ALA A 93 -29.19 1.73 6.10
N LYS A 94 -30.34 1.14 6.42
CA LYS A 94 -30.86 1.09 7.80
C LYS A 94 -29.95 0.31 8.77
N SER A 95 -29.27 -0.73 8.28
CA SER A 95 -28.32 -1.50 9.09
C SER A 95 -27.06 -0.65 9.38
N ILE A 96 -26.54 0.03 8.36
CA ILE A 96 -25.40 0.93 8.51
C ILE A 96 -25.75 2.04 9.48
N GLU A 97 -26.90 2.70 9.31
CA GLU A 97 -27.36 3.79 10.17
C GLU A 97 -27.48 3.32 11.62
N LYS A 98 -28.15 2.20 11.87
CA LYS A 98 -28.30 1.65 13.23
C LYS A 98 -26.94 1.40 13.87
N ASN A 99 -26.08 0.60 13.19
CA ASN A 99 -24.78 0.23 13.76
C ASN A 99 -23.88 1.46 14.00
N LEU A 100 -23.84 2.41 13.05
CA LEU A 100 -23.03 3.62 13.19
C LEU A 100 -23.57 4.51 14.35
N THR A 101 -24.86 4.66 14.46
CA THR A 101 -25.48 5.46 15.52
C THR A 101 -25.16 4.89 16.90
N GLU A 102 -25.49 3.61 17.11
CA GLU A 102 -25.34 2.94 18.42
C GLU A 102 -23.87 2.81 18.84
N GLN A 103 -22.96 2.50 17.92
CA GLN A 103 -21.55 2.19 18.24
C GLN A 103 -20.62 3.40 18.15
N CYS A 104 -20.96 4.44 17.38
CA CYS A 104 -20.11 5.62 17.17
C CYS A 104 -20.80 6.91 17.62
N ILE A 105 -21.89 7.32 16.95
CA ILE A 105 -22.45 8.65 17.15
C ILE A 105 -22.93 8.88 18.59
N ASP A 106 -23.52 7.85 19.22
CA ASP A 106 -23.98 7.94 20.60
C ASP A 106 -22.83 7.98 21.62
N ASN A 107 -21.65 7.53 21.23
CA ASN A 107 -20.43 7.51 22.03
C ASN A 107 -19.46 8.67 21.74
N LEU A 108 -19.81 9.58 20.84
CA LEU A 108 -19.03 10.78 20.61
C LEU A 108 -19.10 11.73 21.79
N SER A 109 -17.98 12.37 22.11
CA SER A 109 -17.93 13.40 23.15
C SER A 109 -18.73 14.62 22.73
N PRO A 110 -19.47 15.25 23.62
CA PRO A 110 -20.20 16.49 23.32
C PRO A 110 -19.26 17.56 22.75
N GLY A 111 -19.67 18.16 21.63
CA GLY A 111 -18.90 19.21 20.97
C GLY A 111 -17.63 18.73 20.23
N CYS A 112 -17.48 17.44 19.98
CA CYS A 112 -16.37 16.90 19.19
C CYS A 112 -16.30 17.49 17.78
N SER A 113 -15.11 17.48 17.22
CA SER A 113 -14.86 17.75 15.80
C SER A 113 -14.42 16.45 15.12
N LEU A 114 -14.97 16.16 13.96
CA LEU A 114 -14.82 14.87 13.33
C LEU A 114 -14.44 15.01 11.85
N ASN A 115 -13.46 14.24 11.41
CA ASN A 115 -13.19 14.01 10.00
C ASN A 115 -13.59 12.59 9.61
N LEU A 116 -14.43 12.46 8.60
CA LEU A 116 -14.69 11.19 7.92
C LEU A 116 -13.76 11.08 6.72
N ASN A 117 -12.81 10.16 6.77
CA ASN A 117 -12.06 9.79 5.58
C ASN A 117 -12.68 8.56 4.92
N TYR A 118 -13.25 8.76 3.71
CA TYR A 118 -14.02 7.75 3.00
C TYR A 118 -13.25 7.07 1.85
N THR A 119 -11.92 7.09 1.90
CA THR A 119 -11.07 6.44 0.90
C THR A 119 -11.28 4.93 0.82
N GLY A 120 -11.45 4.30 1.97
CA GLY A 120 -11.64 2.85 2.08
C GLY A 120 -13.11 2.43 2.09
N GLY A 121 -13.34 1.15 2.41
CA GLY A 121 -14.67 0.58 2.48
C GLY A 121 -15.33 0.36 1.11
N THR A 122 -16.61 0.06 1.11
CA THR A 122 -17.41 -0.05 -0.12
C THR A 122 -18.06 1.29 -0.47
N LYS A 123 -18.43 1.50 -1.73
CA LYS A 123 -19.17 2.70 -2.16
C LYS A 123 -20.44 2.90 -1.34
N VAL A 124 -21.15 1.81 -1.01
CA VAL A 124 -22.38 1.85 -0.20
C VAL A 124 -22.09 2.33 1.22
N MET A 125 -21.03 1.81 1.85
CA MET A 125 -20.55 2.31 3.16
C MET A 125 -20.26 3.81 3.09
N GLY A 126 -19.41 4.23 2.14
CA GLY A 126 -19.05 5.65 1.96
C GLY A 126 -20.28 6.54 1.84
N THR A 127 -21.19 6.22 0.90
CA THR A 127 -22.39 7.01 0.65
C THR A 127 -23.30 7.15 1.89
N HIS A 128 -23.59 6.05 2.58
CA HIS A 128 -24.52 6.09 3.71
C HIS A 128 -23.90 6.70 4.95
N ILE A 129 -22.65 6.37 5.27
CA ILE A 129 -21.94 6.93 6.43
C ILE A 129 -21.74 8.44 6.26
N TYR A 130 -21.32 8.89 5.07
CA TYR A 130 -21.24 10.31 4.74
C TYR A 130 -22.56 11.03 5.06
N ARG A 131 -23.68 10.55 4.52
CA ARG A 131 -25.01 11.16 4.72
C ARG A 131 -25.46 11.16 6.19
N ILE A 132 -25.11 10.14 6.96
CA ILE A 132 -25.46 10.04 8.37
C ILE A 132 -24.65 11.08 9.16
N ILE A 133 -23.34 11.15 8.94
CA ILE A 133 -22.46 12.15 9.59
C ILE A 133 -22.87 13.57 9.18
N GLU A 134 -23.16 13.81 7.90
CA GLU A 134 -23.61 15.10 7.40
C GLU A 134 -24.87 15.59 8.15
N LYS A 135 -25.84 14.71 8.36
CA LYS A 135 -27.14 15.06 8.96
C LYS A 135 -27.15 15.12 10.46
N THR A 136 -26.19 14.49 11.17
CA THR A 136 -26.22 14.49 12.64
C THR A 136 -25.90 15.85 13.23
N ASN A 137 -26.64 16.29 14.23
CA ASN A 137 -26.39 17.56 14.95
C ASN A 137 -25.50 17.38 16.18
N LYS A 138 -25.08 16.16 16.52
CA LYS A 138 -24.24 15.88 17.70
C LYS A 138 -22.80 16.35 17.52
N ILE A 139 -22.32 16.53 16.29
CA ILE A 139 -20.95 16.88 15.93
C ILE A 139 -20.89 18.39 15.67
N LYS A 140 -20.05 19.10 16.41
CA LYS A 140 -19.91 20.56 16.30
C LYS A 140 -19.30 20.99 14.97
N ARG A 141 -18.24 20.30 14.54
CA ARG A 141 -17.53 20.54 13.28
C ARG A 141 -17.29 19.22 12.56
N LYS A 142 -17.69 19.16 11.31
CA LYS A 142 -17.58 18.01 10.44
C LYS A 142 -16.68 18.38 9.27
N SER A 143 -15.81 17.48 8.90
CA SER A 143 -15.07 17.53 7.63
C SER A 143 -15.08 16.16 6.99
N PHE A 144 -14.96 16.16 5.67
CA PHE A 144 -15.01 14.96 4.84
C PHE A 144 -13.79 14.97 3.95
N SER A 145 -13.08 13.85 3.89
CA SER A 145 -11.86 13.77 3.11
C SER A 145 -11.68 12.42 2.44
N TYR A 146 -10.88 12.40 1.39
CA TYR A 146 -10.43 11.15 0.78
C TYR A 146 -9.00 11.29 0.26
N LEU A 147 -8.29 10.17 0.17
CA LEU A 147 -6.98 10.08 -0.47
C LEU A 147 -7.18 9.84 -1.97
N ASP A 148 -6.83 10.81 -2.79
CA ASP A 148 -6.82 10.62 -4.24
C ASP A 148 -5.62 9.79 -4.67
N ALA A 149 -5.89 8.62 -5.25
CA ALA A 149 -4.86 7.67 -5.67
C ALA A 149 -3.99 8.17 -6.85
N ARG A 150 -4.43 9.18 -7.60
CA ARG A 150 -3.69 9.71 -8.76
C ARG A 150 -2.64 10.73 -8.31
N SER A 151 -3.06 11.69 -7.49
CA SER A 151 -2.20 12.75 -6.99
C SER A 151 -1.50 12.41 -5.68
N PHE A 152 -1.90 11.33 -4.99
CA PHE A 152 -1.46 10.95 -3.65
C PHE A 152 -1.62 12.07 -2.62
N ARG A 153 -2.74 12.78 -2.71
CA ARG A 153 -3.10 13.90 -1.83
C ARG A 153 -4.39 13.60 -1.09
N ILE A 154 -4.50 14.07 0.14
CA ILE A 154 -5.79 14.09 0.82
C ILE A 154 -6.52 15.34 0.33
N ILE A 155 -7.75 15.13 -0.10
CA ILE A 155 -8.66 16.16 -0.63
C ILE A 155 -9.84 16.26 0.32
N ASP A 156 -10.24 17.48 0.64
CA ASP A 156 -11.41 17.81 1.45
C ASP A 156 -12.52 18.35 0.54
N ASP A 157 -13.76 18.00 0.84
CA ASP A 157 -14.90 18.41 0.02
C ASP A 157 -15.14 19.93 0.03
N GLU A 158 -14.61 20.66 1.04
CA GLU A 158 -14.82 22.10 1.18
C GLU A 158 -13.63 22.94 0.66
N GLU A 159 -12.40 22.43 0.77
CA GLU A 159 -11.19 23.20 0.48
C GLU A 159 -10.34 22.61 -0.67
N ASP A 160 -10.86 21.68 -1.43
CA ASP A 160 -10.25 21.01 -2.58
C ASP A 160 -8.98 20.19 -2.26
N ILE A 161 -7.95 20.76 -1.66
CA ILE A 161 -6.68 20.06 -1.41
C ILE A 161 -6.17 20.33 0.00
N ILE A 162 -6.10 19.29 0.85
CA ILE A 162 -5.57 19.38 2.22
C ILE A 162 -4.04 19.24 2.26
N THR A 163 -3.45 18.39 1.41
CA THR A 163 -2.04 18.00 1.53
C THR A 163 -1.24 18.22 0.25
N GLU A 164 0.08 18.33 0.41
CA GLU A 164 1.02 18.07 -0.66
C GLU A 164 0.99 16.57 -1.05
N ASP A 165 1.80 16.20 -2.02
CA ASP A 165 2.00 14.79 -2.39
C ASP A 165 2.56 13.99 -1.19
N LEU A 166 1.84 12.96 -0.77
CA LEU A 166 2.19 12.18 0.42
C LEU A 166 3.29 11.16 0.18
N ARG A 167 3.69 10.90 -1.07
CA ARG A 167 4.78 9.96 -1.39
C ARG A 167 6.11 10.37 -0.75
N ASP A 168 6.34 11.68 -0.64
CA ASP A 168 7.55 12.24 -0.03
C ASP A 168 7.40 12.53 1.47
N LYS A 169 6.19 12.43 2.01
CA LYS A 169 5.87 12.81 3.40
C LYS A 169 5.65 11.60 4.32
N ILE A 170 5.11 10.52 3.78
CA ILE A 170 4.73 9.32 4.52
C ILE A 170 5.54 8.13 4.00
N SER A 171 6.39 7.60 4.86
CA SER A 171 7.12 6.38 4.57
C SER A 171 6.34 5.15 5.02
N ILE A 172 6.26 4.16 4.14
CA ILE A 172 5.68 2.85 4.38
C ILE A 172 6.77 1.82 4.09
N SER A 173 7.16 1.05 5.09
CA SER A 173 8.12 -0.03 4.91
C SER A 173 7.47 -1.26 4.26
N PHE A 174 8.27 -2.11 3.66
CA PHE A 174 7.79 -3.40 3.15
C PHE A 174 7.21 -4.26 4.28
N GLN A 175 7.79 -4.19 5.48
CA GLN A 175 7.28 -4.89 6.66
C GLN A 175 5.89 -4.36 7.08
N ASP A 176 5.67 -3.03 7.04
CA ASP A 176 4.35 -2.45 7.29
C ASP A 176 3.28 -3.04 6.34
N ILE A 177 3.62 -3.25 5.06
CA ILE A 177 2.69 -3.83 4.08
C ILE A 177 2.37 -5.29 4.42
N ILE A 178 3.39 -6.08 4.78
CA ILE A 178 3.22 -7.48 5.19
C ILE A 178 2.31 -7.57 6.41
N ASP A 179 2.61 -6.79 7.45
CA ASP A 179 1.88 -6.81 8.72
C ASP A 179 0.45 -6.30 8.55
N LEU A 180 0.27 -5.25 7.73
CA LEU A 180 -1.04 -4.67 7.42
C LEU A 180 -2.00 -5.68 6.80
N HIS A 181 -1.49 -6.52 5.89
CA HIS A 181 -2.28 -7.57 5.25
C HIS A 181 -2.31 -8.88 6.04
N GLY A 182 -1.60 -8.95 7.17
CA GLY A 182 -1.51 -10.13 8.01
C GLY A 182 -0.85 -11.31 7.31
N PHE A 183 0.13 -11.03 6.45
CA PHE A 183 0.94 -12.06 5.82
C PHE A 183 2.14 -12.42 6.70
N ASN A 184 2.59 -13.65 6.55
CA ASN A 184 3.84 -14.11 7.14
C ASN A 184 4.93 -14.12 6.08
N LYS A 185 6.08 -13.53 6.41
CA LYS A 185 7.25 -13.59 5.56
C LYS A 185 7.77 -15.03 5.49
N LYS A 186 7.69 -15.67 4.32
CA LYS A 186 8.19 -17.04 4.14
C LYS A 186 9.71 -17.12 3.99
N SER A 187 10.28 -16.17 3.25
CA SER A 187 11.74 -16.08 3.05
C SER A 187 12.10 -14.68 2.58
N GLN A 188 13.31 -14.28 2.85
CA GLN A 188 13.89 -13.03 2.32
C GLN A 188 15.15 -13.42 1.56
N ILE A 189 15.32 -12.87 0.36
CA ILE A 189 16.62 -12.86 -0.31
C ILE A 189 17.53 -11.98 0.54
N SER A 190 18.72 -12.47 0.87
CA SER A 190 19.67 -11.67 1.63
C SER A 190 20.10 -10.48 0.78
N GLU A 191 19.82 -9.26 1.26
CA GLU A 191 20.31 -8.04 0.61
C GLU A 191 21.84 -8.03 0.48
N ILE A 192 22.54 -8.71 1.40
CA ILE A 192 24.00 -8.82 1.43
C ILE A 192 24.53 -9.41 0.11
N ASN A 193 23.82 -10.34 -0.52
CA ASN A 193 24.27 -10.99 -1.74
C ASN A 193 24.08 -10.13 -3.00
N PHE A 194 23.30 -9.04 -2.91
CA PHE A 194 22.93 -8.23 -4.07
C PHE A 194 23.20 -6.73 -3.89
N THR A 195 24.00 -6.36 -2.89
CA THR A 195 24.24 -4.95 -2.53
C THR A 195 24.71 -4.12 -3.73
N ASP A 196 25.68 -4.62 -4.49
CA ASP A 196 26.23 -3.90 -5.65
C ASP A 196 25.20 -3.76 -6.77
N ALA A 197 24.38 -4.79 -6.99
CA ALA A 197 23.32 -4.74 -7.97
C ALA A 197 22.18 -3.78 -7.56
N ILE A 198 21.85 -3.71 -6.26
CA ILE A 198 20.91 -2.73 -5.72
C ILE A 198 21.44 -1.30 -5.93
N GLU A 199 22.72 -1.05 -5.65
CA GLU A 199 23.35 0.24 -5.91
C GLU A 199 23.33 0.60 -7.40
N GLU A 200 23.55 -0.35 -8.28
CA GLU A 200 23.48 -0.10 -9.71
C GLU A 200 22.04 0.22 -10.16
N PHE A 201 21.02 -0.45 -9.62
CA PHE A 201 19.62 -0.05 -9.83
C PHE A 201 19.34 1.38 -9.36
N ARG A 202 19.86 1.78 -8.19
CA ARG A 202 19.71 3.16 -7.70
C ARG A 202 20.36 4.18 -8.65
N LYS A 203 21.51 3.85 -9.23
CA LYS A 203 22.16 4.69 -10.26
C LYS A 203 21.32 4.77 -11.54
N LEU A 204 20.73 3.68 -11.99
CA LEU A 204 19.82 3.70 -13.14
C LEU A 204 18.60 4.57 -12.88
N ILE A 205 18.02 4.50 -11.68
CA ILE A 205 16.90 5.35 -11.24
C ILE A 205 17.32 6.83 -11.27
N SER A 206 18.43 7.18 -10.63
CA SER A 206 18.90 8.57 -10.55
C SER A 206 19.24 9.21 -11.90
N ARG A 207 19.62 8.39 -12.89
CA ARG A 207 19.91 8.80 -14.27
C ARG A 207 18.69 8.79 -15.20
N GLY A 208 17.52 8.38 -14.69
CA GLY A 208 16.32 8.20 -15.51
C GLY A 208 16.39 7.02 -16.49
N GLN A 209 17.34 6.10 -16.31
CA GLN A 209 17.63 4.97 -17.20
C GLN A 209 16.90 3.67 -16.80
N LEU A 210 16.10 3.71 -15.74
CA LEU A 210 15.34 2.53 -15.29
C LEU A 210 14.40 2.01 -16.39
N LYS A 211 13.88 2.91 -17.21
CA LYS A 211 13.07 2.53 -18.36
C LYS A 211 13.84 1.65 -19.34
N GLU A 212 15.10 1.96 -19.61
CA GLU A 212 15.94 1.15 -20.50
C GLU A 212 16.11 -0.27 -20.00
N TYR A 213 16.20 -0.46 -18.68
CA TYR A 213 16.24 -1.80 -18.07
C TYR A 213 14.95 -2.59 -18.32
N PHE A 214 13.81 -1.92 -18.27
CA PHE A 214 12.50 -2.57 -18.51
C PHE A 214 12.07 -2.59 -19.98
N ASP A 215 12.56 -1.66 -20.79
CA ASP A 215 12.29 -1.57 -22.25
C ASP A 215 13.11 -2.59 -23.07
N ILE A 216 13.67 -3.60 -22.42
CA ILE A 216 14.18 -4.73 -23.16
C ILE A 216 12.99 -5.34 -23.91
N GLU A 217 12.73 -4.75 -25.06
CA GLU A 217 11.69 -5.12 -26.01
C GLU A 217 10.33 -5.46 -25.41
N HIS A 218 9.53 -4.43 -25.12
CA HIS A 218 8.07 -4.55 -24.89
C HIS A 218 7.65 -5.58 -23.81
N GLY A 219 8.33 -5.58 -22.69
CA GLY A 219 7.98 -6.46 -21.57
C GLY A 219 8.70 -7.80 -21.58
N TYR A 220 9.79 -7.92 -22.27
CA TYR A 220 10.66 -9.11 -22.29
C TYR A 220 11.14 -9.49 -20.89
N ASN A 221 11.40 -8.56 -19.99
CA ASN A 221 11.78 -8.89 -18.63
C ASN A 221 10.71 -9.67 -17.89
N ARG A 222 9.44 -9.36 -18.11
CA ARG A 222 8.35 -10.19 -17.56
C ARG A 222 8.28 -11.59 -18.10
N ASN A 223 8.85 -11.85 -19.28
CA ASN A 223 8.77 -13.11 -19.96
C ASN A 223 10.12 -13.82 -20.12
N LEU A 224 11.23 -13.18 -19.67
CA LEU A 224 12.55 -13.77 -19.83
C LEU A 224 12.70 -15.03 -18.98
N PHE A 225 12.14 -14.98 -17.79
CA PHE A 225 12.22 -16.03 -16.77
C PHE A 225 10.86 -16.67 -16.48
N LEU A 226 9.76 -16.14 -17.05
CA LEU A 226 8.41 -16.65 -16.87
C LEU A 226 7.96 -17.38 -18.12
N ASN A 227 7.39 -18.54 -17.96
CA ASN A 227 6.75 -19.25 -19.06
C ASN A 227 5.50 -18.45 -19.51
N LYS A 228 5.31 -18.38 -20.82
CA LYS A 228 4.24 -17.65 -21.52
C LYS A 228 2.82 -18.02 -21.06
N TYR A 229 2.65 -19.09 -20.31
CA TYR A 229 1.38 -19.66 -19.88
C TYR A 229 1.16 -19.74 -18.38
N GLY A 230 2.09 -19.24 -17.56
CA GLY A 230 1.95 -19.21 -16.12
C GLY A 230 0.97 -18.13 -15.67
N LYS A 231 -0.24 -18.51 -15.33
CA LYS A 231 -1.15 -17.68 -14.53
C LYS A 231 -0.64 -17.66 -13.09
N GLY A 232 0.09 -16.60 -12.73
CA GLY A 232 0.40 -16.34 -11.34
C GLY A 232 1.81 -16.69 -10.91
N GLY A 233 2.71 -15.75 -11.04
CA GLY A 233 3.97 -15.73 -10.30
C GLY A 233 5.01 -16.71 -10.80
N LEU A 234 6.24 -16.39 -10.50
CA LEU A 234 7.46 -17.19 -10.68
C LEU A 234 7.18 -18.68 -10.72
N ALA A 235 7.65 -19.31 -11.78
CA ALA A 235 7.52 -20.72 -12.10
C ALA A 235 7.39 -21.61 -10.86
N GLU A 236 6.19 -22.07 -10.57
CA GLU A 236 5.98 -23.10 -9.55
C GLU A 236 6.70 -24.41 -9.93
N LYS A 237 7.15 -24.53 -11.16
CA LYS A 237 7.81 -25.74 -11.68
C LYS A 237 9.11 -25.39 -12.39
N LYS A 238 10.21 -25.98 -11.95
CA LYS A 238 11.55 -25.92 -12.52
C LYS A 238 11.65 -26.21 -14.03
N LYS A 239 10.56 -26.57 -14.70
CA LYS A 239 10.50 -26.98 -16.11
C LYS A 239 10.19 -25.84 -17.08
N ASP A 240 9.97 -24.62 -16.56
CA ASP A 240 9.31 -23.57 -17.34
C ASP A 240 10.26 -22.46 -17.84
N LEU A 241 11.57 -22.58 -17.61
CA LEU A 241 12.54 -21.67 -18.22
C LEU A 241 12.76 -22.04 -19.66
N ASP A 242 12.46 -21.13 -20.58
CA ASP A 242 12.75 -21.29 -21.99
C ASP A 242 14.26 -21.06 -22.24
N MET A 243 15.02 -22.16 -22.15
CA MET A 243 16.47 -22.14 -22.29
C MET A 243 16.91 -21.69 -23.68
N ASP A 244 16.13 -21.98 -24.73
CA ASP A 244 16.45 -21.55 -26.08
C ASP A 244 16.29 -20.04 -26.25
N ARG A 245 15.34 -19.47 -25.52
CA ARG A 245 15.12 -18.04 -25.48
C ARG A 245 16.20 -17.32 -24.69
N LEU A 246 16.61 -17.86 -23.54
CA LEU A 246 17.74 -17.34 -22.76
C LEU A 246 19.03 -17.28 -23.54
N LYS A 247 19.32 -18.32 -24.33
CA LYS A 247 20.52 -18.38 -25.20
C LYS A 247 20.49 -17.38 -26.35
N LYS A 248 19.30 -16.95 -26.77
CA LYS A 248 19.12 -15.98 -27.88
C LYS A 248 18.95 -14.56 -27.39
N PHE A 249 18.88 -14.35 -26.08
CA PHE A 249 18.66 -13.05 -25.51
C PHE A 249 19.92 -12.19 -25.61
N ILE A 250 19.76 -10.98 -26.15
CA ILE A 250 20.83 -9.98 -26.21
C ILE A 250 20.49 -8.88 -25.21
N PRO A 251 21.18 -8.82 -24.06
CA PRO A 251 20.90 -7.82 -23.04
C PRO A 251 21.34 -6.44 -23.49
N ASN A 252 20.56 -5.42 -23.12
CA ASN A 252 20.97 -4.02 -23.32
C ASN A 252 22.01 -3.58 -22.26
N LYS A 253 22.55 -2.37 -22.41
CA LYS A 253 23.58 -1.84 -21.51
C LYS A 253 23.12 -1.73 -20.06
N ALA A 254 21.88 -1.31 -19.82
CA ALA A 254 21.33 -1.19 -18.48
C ALA A 254 21.19 -2.57 -17.79
N PHE A 255 20.72 -3.58 -18.49
CA PHE A 255 20.66 -4.95 -17.98
C PHE A 255 22.07 -5.51 -17.71
N LEU A 256 23.03 -5.30 -18.63
CA LEU A 256 24.40 -5.74 -18.45
C LEU A 256 25.09 -5.09 -17.25
N SER A 257 24.78 -3.83 -16.92
CA SER A 257 25.34 -3.17 -15.74
C SER A 257 24.89 -3.85 -14.45
N ILE A 258 23.60 -4.27 -14.38
CA ILE A 258 23.08 -5.04 -13.26
C ILE A 258 23.72 -6.44 -13.19
N ILE A 259 23.80 -7.16 -14.31
CA ILE A 259 24.42 -8.49 -14.34
C ILE A 259 25.89 -8.46 -13.89
N LYS A 260 26.65 -7.46 -14.32
CA LYS A 260 28.06 -7.28 -13.90
C LYS A 260 28.20 -7.01 -12.41
N SER A 261 27.21 -6.39 -11.80
CA SER A 261 27.18 -6.07 -10.36
C SER A 261 26.74 -7.26 -9.48
N LEU A 262 26.27 -8.35 -10.07
CA LEU A 262 25.97 -9.57 -9.34
C LEU A 262 27.24 -10.33 -8.96
N PRO A 263 27.26 -11.05 -7.81
CA PRO A 263 28.32 -12.01 -7.50
C PRO A 263 28.51 -13.03 -8.63
N GLU A 264 29.74 -13.45 -8.89
CA GLU A 264 30.07 -14.32 -10.02
C GLU A 264 29.27 -15.62 -10.04
N ASP A 265 29.08 -16.24 -8.88
CA ASP A 265 28.33 -17.47 -8.72
C ASP A 265 26.80 -17.28 -8.90
N CYS A 266 26.33 -16.03 -8.91
CA CYS A 266 24.95 -15.64 -9.14
C CYS A 266 24.66 -15.22 -10.59
N ARG A 267 25.67 -15.00 -11.42
CA ARG A 267 25.50 -14.51 -12.79
C ARG A 267 24.93 -15.58 -13.70
N LEU A 268 23.94 -15.20 -14.49
CA LEU A 268 23.35 -16.03 -15.56
C LEU A 268 23.98 -15.73 -16.93
N PHE A 269 24.60 -14.56 -17.07
CA PHE A 269 25.27 -14.08 -18.27
C PHE A 269 26.69 -13.66 -17.88
N ASP A 270 27.62 -13.80 -18.80
CA ASP A 270 28.95 -13.30 -18.62
C ASP A 270 29.05 -11.77 -18.83
N ALA A 271 30.28 -11.23 -18.79
CA ALA A 271 30.50 -9.80 -18.96
C ALA A 271 30.23 -9.30 -20.39
N THR A 272 30.14 -10.18 -21.37
CA THR A 272 29.81 -9.86 -22.76
C THR A 272 28.30 -9.95 -23.03
N GLY A 273 27.55 -10.57 -22.13
CA GLY A 273 26.11 -10.79 -22.25
C GLY A 273 25.75 -12.15 -22.80
N GLU A 274 26.70 -13.06 -22.89
CA GLU A 274 26.42 -14.45 -23.27
C GLU A 274 25.89 -15.25 -22.07
N PHE A 275 24.88 -16.08 -22.33
CA PHE A 275 24.31 -16.96 -21.32
C PHE A 275 25.29 -18.08 -20.95
N ILE A 276 25.69 -18.17 -19.70
CA ILE A 276 26.74 -19.08 -19.21
C ILE A 276 26.24 -20.48 -18.82
N GLY A 277 24.95 -20.79 -19.05
CA GLY A 277 24.43 -22.16 -18.92
C GLY A 277 24.49 -22.78 -17.53
N ARG A 278 24.48 -21.97 -16.46
CA ARG A 278 24.59 -22.49 -15.10
C ARG A 278 23.42 -23.40 -14.70
N ASP A 279 23.73 -24.37 -13.86
CA ASP A 279 22.73 -25.28 -13.30
C ASP A 279 21.68 -24.54 -12.51
N MET A 280 20.45 -24.50 -13.01
CA MET A 280 19.30 -23.87 -12.37
C MET A 280 18.85 -24.60 -11.10
N SER A 281 19.45 -25.75 -10.74
CA SER A 281 19.26 -26.38 -9.43
C SER A 281 19.94 -25.59 -8.30
N ASN A 282 20.96 -24.80 -8.64
CA ASN A 282 21.69 -23.97 -7.70
C ASN A 282 20.78 -22.91 -7.09
N ARG A 283 20.80 -22.79 -5.75
CA ARG A 283 20.01 -21.82 -4.99
C ARG A 283 20.32 -20.37 -5.42
N ASN A 284 21.58 -20.05 -5.64
CA ASN A 284 22.02 -18.71 -6.02
C ASN A 284 21.43 -18.29 -7.37
N CYS A 285 21.38 -19.17 -8.36
CA CYS A 285 20.73 -18.89 -9.65
C CYS A 285 19.24 -18.63 -9.50
N LYS A 286 18.54 -19.37 -8.62
CA LYS A 286 17.11 -19.13 -8.35
C LYS A 286 16.86 -17.79 -7.68
N ASP A 287 17.72 -17.43 -6.74
CA ASP A 287 17.59 -16.14 -6.03
C ASP A 287 17.91 -14.98 -6.97
N THR A 288 18.88 -15.12 -7.87
CA THR A 288 19.18 -14.15 -8.93
C THR A 288 17.98 -13.96 -9.87
N ILE A 289 17.34 -15.05 -10.31
CA ILE A 289 16.15 -14.95 -11.17
C ILE A 289 15.04 -14.19 -10.47
N LYS A 290 14.77 -14.50 -9.21
CA LYS A 290 13.77 -13.76 -8.42
C LYS A 290 14.13 -12.28 -8.29
N PHE A 291 15.39 -11.97 -8.05
CA PHE A 291 15.87 -10.59 -7.95
C PHE A 291 15.70 -9.82 -9.26
N LEU A 292 16.10 -10.42 -10.39
CA LEU A 292 15.98 -9.81 -11.71
C LEU A 292 14.52 -9.67 -12.18
N ASP A 293 13.65 -10.54 -11.72
CA ASP A 293 12.21 -10.55 -12.05
C ASP A 293 11.38 -9.58 -11.15
N GLY A 294 12.04 -8.86 -10.27
CA GLY A 294 11.42 -7.84 -9.39
C GLY A 294 10.70 -8.44 -8.19
N GLY A 295 11.18 -9.58 -7.70
CA GLY A 295 10.68 -10.28 -6.49
C GLY A 295 11.08 -9.63 -5.19
#